data_1232440b4fd9cae00d6e752888952f8a
#
_entry.id   1232440b4fd9cae00d6e752888952f8a
#
_cell.length_a   1.000
_cell.length_b   1.000
_cell.length_c   1.000
_cell.angle_alpha   90.00
_cell.angle_beta   90.00
_cell.angle_gamma   90.00
#
_symmetry.space_group_name_H-M   'P 1'
#
loop_
_entity.id
_entity.type
_entity.pdbx_description
1 polymer ?
#
loop_
_entity_poly.entity_id
_entity_poly.type
_entity_poly.pdbx_seq_one_letter_code
_entity_poly.pdbx_strand_id
1 'polypeptide(L)'
;MQWRMARILTVSAPAFAAASLLAAMMAPPASAAPPPPANFDASVLHGNEAEDAIAINPADPSNIVTMSTLADVPSGLFEGVSFDGGKSWTRRVIGAGAPLGPICCDEQLAWDRFGNLWMTYLVNTNGNVLVAVSTDGGLTFSKVADVVPTTPTGSKAPAGATPKRLRPPSNNPNILGDQPSISTGPDSVWVSYTSFPSTVVQAFGADVTGLGQFGSFSAPESVPTSAGRGDYGDTAVGPDGQVMVTYQDQTNGQGGSHIYTAVDANGLRPGGFSDPVLLARSAVGGFDYIAAQPDRSIDAEANLAWDHSGGPHNGRVYAIWTQESPNESDNTDIMFQYSDDAGATWTAPVRLNDDHTANSQFMPAIALDQSTGDVAVSWYDCRNDLGAGGSGDTDGVPNDDAQIWATYSIDGGVSFASNFRVSAGTFNAPDAQSFFDYGDYTHAAFQSHSFYPAWSDNSDSTGQNPDGTLHQLDLFTAKVTIR
;
A
#
# COMPACT_ATOMS: atom_id res chain seq x y z
N MET A 1 -40.88 77.99 -52.42
CA MET A 1 -40.36 76.99 -51.50
C MET A 1 -40.24 75.70 -52.24
N GLN A 2 -39.07 75.37 -52.76
CA GLN A 2 -38.92 74.16 -53.60
C GLN A 2 -38.00 73.19 -52.86
N TRP A 3 -38.51 71.99 -52.67
CA TRP A 3 -37.73 70.88 -52.17
C TRP A 3 -37.15 70.13 -53.35
N ARG A 4 -35.80 69.94 -53.35
CA ARG A 4 -35.12 69.10 -54.35
C ARG A 4 -34.97 67.69 -53.78
N MET A 5 -35.48 66.68 -54.47
CA MET A 5 -35.26 65.23 -54.17
C MET A 5 -33.84 64.88 -54.69
N ALA A 6 -33.06 64.27 -53.81
CA ALA A 6 -31.76 63.69 -54.17
C ALA A 6 -32.04 62.18 -54.49
N ARG A 7 -31.60 61.73 -55.67
CA ARG A 7 -31.62 60.32 -56.04
C ARG A 7 -30.43 59.59 -55.41
N ILE A 8 -30.67 58.52 -54.70
CA ILE A 8 -29.65 57.56 -54.21
C ILE A 8 -29.44 56.51 -55.27
N LEU A 9 -28.23 56.39 -55.80
CA LEU A 9 -27.77 55.32 -56.65
C LEU A 9 -27.34 54.15 -55.75
N THR A 10 -28.03 53.04 -55.87
CA THR A 10 -27.65 51.76 -55.28
C THR A 10 -26.62 51.06 -56.16
N VAL A 11 -25.39 50.90 -55.65
CA VAL A 11 -24.35 50.07 -56.28
C VAL A 11 -24.44 48.68 -55.64
N SER A 12 -24.80 47.69 -56.46
CA SER A 12 -24.78 46.28 -56.06
C SER A 12 -23.36 45.73 -56.17
N ALA A 13 -22.79 45.29 -55.02
CA ALA A 13 -21.54 44.58 -55.01
C ALA A 13 -21.79 43.07 -55.17
N PRO A 14 -20.93 42.32 -55.88
CA PRO A 14 -21.08 40.86 -56.03
C PRO A 14 -20.65 40.16 -54.75
N ALA A 15 -21.46 39.21 -54.27
CA ALA A 15 -21.17 38.32 -53.17
C ALA A 15 -20.14 37.26 -53.61
N PHE A 16 -18.95 37.33 -53.06
CA PHE A 16 -17.98 36.24 -53.13
C PHE A 16 -18.38 35.17 -52.07
N ALA A 17 -18.80 34.03 -52.52
CA ALA A 17 -18.99 32.84 -51.66
C ALA A 17 -17.58 32.26 -51.35
N ALA A 18 -17.08 32.45 -50.14
CA ALA A 18 -15.91 31.76 -49.62
C ALA A 18 -16.34 30.37 -49.16
N ALA A 19 -16.02 29.33 -49.96
CA ALA A 19 -16.13 27.95 -49.52
C ALA A 19 -14.99 27.64 -48.54
N SER A 20 -15.33 27.57 -47.24
CA SER A 20 -14.44 27.09 -46.20
C SER A 20 -14.31 25.58 -46.30
N LEU A 21 -13.23 25.05 -46.84
CA LEU A 21 -12.85 23.65 -46.67
C LEU A 21 -12.47 23.43 -45.20
N LEU A 22 -13.37 22.84 -44.39
CA LEU A 22 -13.01 22.26 -43.13
C LEU A 22 -12.23 20.97 -43.41
N ALA A 23 -10.88 21.07 -43.37
CA ALA A 23 -10.06 19.86 -43.28
C ALA A 23 -10.26 19.30 -41.87
N ALA A 24 -11.05 18.24 -41.75
CA ALA A 24 -11.08 17.42 -40.53
C ALA A 24 -9.67 16.83 -40.34
N MET A 25 -8.90 17.42 -39.47
CA MET A 25 -7.69 16.78 -38.96
C MET A 25 -8.16 15.55 -38.20
N MET A 26 -8.06 14.38 -38.79
CA MET A 26 -8.17 13.12 -38.06
C MET A 26 -7.01 13.12 -37.05
N ALA A 27 -7.35 13.13 -35.77
CA ALA A 27 -6.37 12.85 -34.73
C ALA A 27 -5.68 11.52 -35.07
N PRO A 28 -4.38 11.39 -34.91
CA PRO A 28 -3.73 10.10 -35.06
C PRO A 28 -4.42 9.09 -34.14
N PRO A 29 -4.56 7.84 -34.55
CA PRO A 29 -5.12 6.81 -33.66
C PRO A 29 -4.30 6.81 -32.38
N ALA A 30 -4.98 6.82 -31.23
CA ALA A 30 -4.33 6.71 -29.95
C ALA A 30 -3.39 5.49 -30.02
N SER A 31 -2.12 5.71 -29.69
CA SER A 31 -1.17 4.61 -29.57
C SER A 31 -1.74 3.62 -28.56
N ALA A 32 -1.83 2.35 -28.94
CA ALA A 32 -2.24 1.33 -27.97
C ALA A 32 -1.33 1.43 -26.74
N ALA A 33 -1.92 1.36 -25.56
CA ALA A 33 -1.15 1.31 -24.33
C ALA A 33 -0.12 0.15 -24.41
N PRO A 34 1.09 0.32 -23.89
CA PRO A 34 2.06 -0.77 -23.86
C PRO A 34 1.45 -1.97 -23.12
N PRO A 35 1.78 -3.20 -23.54
CA PRO A 35 1.33 -4.38 -22.81
C PRO A 35 1.88 -4.36 -21.38
N PRO A 36 1.17 -4.95 -20.40
CA PRO A 36 1.67 -5.09 -19.05
C PRO A 36 3.00 -5.86 -19.04
N PRO A 37 3.84 -5.68 -18.01
CA PRO A 37 5.06 -6.45 -17.83
C PRO A 37 4.74 -7.95 -17.68
N ALA A 38 5.75 -8.81 -17.80
CA ALA A 38 5.58 -10.22 -17.48
C ALA A 38 5.24 -10.39 -16.00
N ASN A 39 4.15 -11.09 -15.71
CA ASN A 39 3.73 -11.42 -14.36
C ASN A 39 4.32 -12.76 -13.94
N PHE A 40 4.53 -12.93 -12.65
CA PHE A 40 5.02 -14.16 -12.03
C PHE A 40 4.08 -14.52 -10.89
N ASP A 41 3.53 -15.71 -10.96
CA ASP A 41 2.90 -16.35 -9.83
C ASP A 41 4.03 -16.83 -8.91
N ALA A 42 4.19 -16.14 -7.78
CA ALA A 42 5.28 -16.42 -6.85
C ALA A 42 4.95 -17.60 -5.95
N SER A 43 3.69 -17.84 -5.62
CA SER A 43 3.28 -18.89 -4.69
C SER A 43 3.04 -20.24 -5.36
N VAL A 44 2.17 -20.31 -6.35
CA VAL A 44 1.75 -21.59 -6.97
C VAL A 44 1.31 -22.58 -5.88
N LEU A 45 0.48 -22.16 -4.95
CA LEU A 45 -0.02 -22.98 -3.84
C LEU A 45 -1.52 -23.22 -3.98
N HIS A 46 -2.03 -24.28 -3.30
CA HIS A 46 -3.46 -24.44 -3.10
C HIS A 46 -3.91 -23.60 -1.90
N GLY A 47 -5.02 -22.93 -2.04
CA GLY A 47 -5.61 -22.08 -1.02
C GLY A 47 -5.52 -20.61 -1.35
N ASN A 48 -6.05 -19.75 -0.49
CA ASN A 48 -6.04 -18.30 -0.67
C ASN A 48 -4.86 -17.67 0.05
N GLU A 49 -4.12 -16.85 -0.69
CA GLU A 49 -3.10 -15.94 -0.18
C GLU A 49 -3.63 -14.50 -0.18
N ALA A 50 -3.31 -13.75 0.85
CA ALA A 50 -3.69 -12.35 1.01
C ALA A 50 -2.68 -11.60 1.90
N GLU A 51 -2.74 -10.28 1.91
CA GLU A 51 -1.86 -9.43 2.73
C GLU A 51 -0.39 -9.57 2.32
N ASP A 52 -0.12 -9.29 1.06
CA ASP A 52 1.15 -9.63 0.41
C ASP A 52 2.28 -8.67 0.80
N ALA A 53 3.42 -9.23 1.16
CA ALA A 53 4.66 -8.52 1.44
C ALA A 53 5.75 -8.84 0.41
N ILE A 54 6.58 -7.84 0.04
CA ILE A 54 7.72 -8.01 -0.85
C ILE A 54 8.84 -7.06 -0.47
N ALA A 55 10.10 -7.53 -0.52
CA ALA A 55 11.25 -6.70 -0.25
C ALA A 55 12.46 -7.09 -1.13
N ILE A 56 13.22 -6.10 -1.59
CA ILE A 56 14.43 -6.26 -2.41
C ILE A 56 15.65 -5.97 -1.55
N ASN A 57 16.66 -6.84 -1.61
CA ASN A 57 17.92 -6.63 -0.92
C ASN A 57 18.71 -5.47 -1.56
N PRO A 58 18.94 -4.35 -0.85
CA PRO A 58 19.65 -3.21 -1.42
C PRO A 58 21.13 -3.50 -1.71
N ALA A 59 21.72 -4.51 -1.03
CA ALA A 59 23.09 -4.93 -1.26
C ALA A 59 23.21 -5.91 -2.48
N ASP A 60 22.13 -6.60 -2.81
CA ASP A 60 22.02 -7.48 -3.99
C ASP A 60 20.61 -7.44 -4.56
N PRO A 61 20.32 -6.53 -5.50
CA PRO A 61 18.97 -6.38 -6.06
C PRO A 61 18.44 -7.60 -6.85
N SER A 62 19.24 -8.63 -7.04
CA SER A 62 18.77 -9.91 -7.55
C SER A 62 18.11 -10.79 -6.49
N ASN A 63 18.34 -10.49 -5.21
CA ASN A 63 17.73 -11.19 -4.09
C ASN A 63 16.44 -10.48 -3.66
N ILE A 64 15.32 -11.15 -3.85
CA ILE A 64 13.97 -10.67 -3.54
C ILE A 64 13.29 -11.70 -2.67
N VAL A 65 12.59 -11.25 -1.64
CA VAL A 65 11.76 -12.11 -0.80
C VAL A 65 10.33 -11.58 -0.81
N THR A 66 9.37 -12.49 -0.97
CA THR A 66 7.94 -12.19 -0.89
C THR A 66 7.27 -13.16 0.08
N MET A 67 6.25 -12.70 0.76
CA MET A 67 5.46 -13.49 1.71
C MET A 67 3.99 -13.17 1.57
N SER A 68 3.14 -14.08 2.07
CA SER A 68 1.70 -13.91 2.10
C SER A 68 1.08 -14.68 3.25
N THR A 69 0.05 -14.12 3.86
CA THR A 69 -0.82 -14.79 4.81
C THR A 69 -1.59 -15.90 4.10
N LEU A 70 -1.57 -17.10 4.67
CA LEU A 70 -2.32 -18.25 4.17
C LEU A 70 -3.71 -18.29 4.81
N ALA A 71 -4.73 -17.81 4.11
CA ALA A 71 -6.07 -17.64 4.66
C ALA A 71 -6.77 -18.95 5.06
N ASP A 72 -6.46 -20.07 4.39
CA ASP A 72 -7.16 -21.35 4.53
C ASP A 72 -6.47 -22.34 5.48
N VAL A 73 -5.35 -21.96 6.10
CA VAL A 73 -4.62 -22.82 7.04
C VAL A 73 -4.57 -22.22 8.44
N PRO A 74 -4.49 -23.07 9.48
CA PRO A 74 -4.51 -22.56 10.86
C PRO A 74 -3.26 -21.80 11.28
N SER A 75 -2.14 -21.94 10.55
CA SER A 75 -0.89 -21.23 10.83
C SER A 75 0.14 -21.45 9.74
N GLY A 76 1.01 -20.47 9.55
CA GLY A 76 2.09 -20.44 8.59
C GLY A 76 1.90 -19.33 7.57
N LEU A 77 3.02 -18.91 6.99
CA LEU A 77 3.07 -17.96 5.90
C LEU A 77 3.66 -18.65 4.66
N PHE A 78 3.17 -18.27 3.50
CA PHE A 78 3.92 -18.51 2.28
C PHE A 78 5.21 -17.68 2.29
N GLU A 79 6.27 -18.22 1.76
CA GLU A 79 7.51 -17.51 1.50
C GLU A 79 8.10 -17.92 0.15
N GLY A 80 8.34 -16.93 -0.71
CA GLY A 80 9.07 -17.04 -1.95
C GLY A 80 10.42 -16.31 -1.87
N VAL A 81 11.51 -16.98 -2.19
CA VAL A 81 12.86 -16.39 -2.24
C VAL A 81 13.41 -16.52 -3.66
N SER A 82 13.82 -15.39 -4.23
CA SER A 82 14.49 -15.32 -5.53
C SER A 82 15.91 -14.78 -5.39
N PHE A 83 16.84 -15.31 -6.17
CA PHE A 83 18.20 -14.80 -6.31
C PHE A 83 18.55 -14.39 -7.75
N ASP A 84 17.54 -14.27 -8.61
CA ASP A 84 17.71 -13.94 -10.03
C ASP A 84 16.81 -12.77 -10.51
N GLY A 85 16.37 -11.95 -9.56
CA GLY A 85 15.52 -10.80 -9.84
C GLY A 85 14.08 -11.18 -10.16
N GLY A 86 13.53 -12.15 -9.45
CA GLY A 86 12.13 -12.57 -9.56
C GLY A 86 11.83 -13.52 -10.72
N LYS A 87 12.82 -14.03 -11.44
CA LYS A 87 12.59 -14.95 -12.57
C LYS A 87 12.31 -16.38 -12.13
N SER A 88 12.84 -16.77 -10.99
CA SER A 88 12.56 -18.06 -10.35
C SER A 88 12.48 -17.91 -8.84
N TRP A 89 11.68 -18.76 -8.21
CA TRP A 89 11.36 -18.70 -6.78
C TRP A 89 11.58 -20.04 -6.09
N THR A 90 12.29 -20.00 -4.96
CA THR A 90 12.26 -21.08 -3.98
C THR A 90 11.09 -20.85 -3.06
N ARG A 91 10.12 -21.77 -3.05
CA ARG A 91 8.84 -21.66 -2.37
C ARG A 91 8.79 -22.54 -1.13
N ARG A 92 8.21 -22.05 -0.04
CA ARG A 92 7.98 -22.84 1.17
C ARG A 92 6.92 -22.21 2.06
N VAL A 93 6.39 -22.98 2.98
CA VAL A 93 5.59 -22.49 4.10
C VAL A 93 6.47 -22.44 5.34
N ILE A 94 6.52 -21.27 5.99
CA ILE A 94 7.29 -21.04 7.22
C ILE A 94 6.36 -20.78 8.40
N GLY A 95 6.87 -20.90 9.61
CA GLY A 95 6.16 -20.45 10.82
C GLY A 95 4.95 -21.29 11.22
N ALA A 96 4.69 -22.45 10.60
CA ALA A 96 3.62 -23.37 11.06
C ALA A 96 3.86 -23.90 12.48
N GLY A 97 5.09 -23.77 13.00
CA GLY A 97 5.50 -24.17 14.34
C GLY A 97 6.79 -23.48 14.79
N ALA A 98 7.38 -23.94 15.91
CA ALA A 98 8.64 -23.41 16.41
C ALA A 98 9.76 -23.52 15.35
N PRO A 99 10.76 -22.58 15.33
CA PRO A 99 10.96 -21.52 16.33
C PRO A 99 10.17 -20.24 16.09
N LEU A 100 9.60 -20.00 14.91
CA LEU A 100 8.92 -18.77 14.54
C LEU A 100 7.47 -18.70 15.00
N GLY A 101 6.73 -19.82 14.89
CA GLY A 101 5.30 -19.85 15.02
C GLY A 101 4.73 -20.57 16.24
N PRO A 102 3.40 -20.77 16.22
CA PRO A 102 2.52 -20.70 15.05
C PRO A 102 2.20 -19.25 14.62
N ILE A 103 2.64 -18.88 13.43
CA ILE A 103 2.32 -17.57 12.85
C ILE A 103 0.87 -17.56 12.38
N CYS A 104 0.13 -16.48 12.60
CA CYS A 104 -1.19 -16.33 11.98
C CYS A 104 -1.16 -15.54 10.68
N CYS A 105 -0.49 -14.40 10.70
CA CYS A 105 -0.81 -13.34 9.75
C CYS A 105 0.08 -12.10 9.93
N ASP A 106 -0.23 -11.06 9.17
CA ASP A 106 0.25 -9.68 9.29
C ASP A 106 1.78 -9.59 9.16
N GLU A 107 2.35 -10.32 8.23
CA GLU A 107 3.76 -10.25 7.99
C GLU A 107 4.12 -9.04 7.14
N GLN A 108 5.19 -8.37 7.53
CA GLN A 108 5.84 -7.35 6.72
C GLN A 108 7.35 -7.54 6.70
N LEU A 109 7.97 -7.06 5.62
CA LEU A 109 9.38 -7.26 5.31
C LEU A 109 10.11 -5.95 5.09
N ALA A 110 11.31 -5.82 5.62
CA ALA A 110 12.20 -4.71 5.31
C ALA A 110 13.67 -5.17 5.26
N TRP A 111 14.40 -4.82 4.20
CA TRP A 111 15.84 -5.00 4.15
C TRP A 111 16.55 -3.76 4.71
N ASP A 112 17.60 -3.98 5.50
CA ASP A 112 18.52 -2.91 5.84
C ASP A 112 19.72 -2.85 4.85
N ARG A 113 20.48 -1.78 4.94
CA ARG A 113 21.66 -1.57 4.08
C ARG A 113 22.80 -2.56 4.28
N PHE A 114 22.76 -3.34 5.35
CA PHE A 114 23.78 -4.33 5.67
C PHE A 114 23.46 -5.72 5.13
N GLY A 115 22.24 -5.91 4.59
CA GLY A 115 21.77 -7.17 4.06
C GLY A 115 21.05 -8.06 5.08
N ASN A 116 20.60 -7.51 6.20
CA ASN A 116 19.64 -8.20 7.06
C ASN A 116 18.23 -8.02 6.49
N LEU A 117 17.49 -9.10 6.34
CA LEU A 117 16.05 -9.07 6.08
C LEU A 117 15.31 -9.19 7.41
N TRP A 118 14.58 -8.16 7.74
CA TRP A 118 13.72 -8.10 8.91
C TRP A 118 12.30 -8.48 8.54
N MET A 119 11.64 -9.23 9.42
CA MET A 119 10.24 -9.62 9.30
C MET A 119 9.54 -9.34 10.62
N THR A 120 8.42 -8.63 10.57
CA THR A 120 7.46 -8.58 11.68
C THR A 120 6.25 -9.43 11.36
N TYR A 121 5.55 -9.96 12.38
CA TYR A 121 4.40 -10.85 12.19
C TYR A 121 3.66 -11.08 13.50
N LEU A 122 2.47 -11.65 13.42
CA LEU A 122 1.65 -12.05 14.57
C LEU A 122 1.64 -13.56 14.77
N VAL A 123 1.36 -14.00 16.01
CA VAL A 123 1.22 -15.42 16.34
C VAL A 123 -0.14 -15.73 16.96
N ASN A 124 -0.67 -16.91 16.62
CA ASN A 124 -1.99 -17.36 17.06
C ASN A 124 -2.14 -17.61 18.58
N THR A 125 -1.04 -17.74 19.31
CA THR A 125 -1.10 -18.22 20.71
C THR A 125 -1.46 -17.12 21.70
N ASN A 126 -1.00 -15.90 21.49
CA ASN A 126 -1.12 -14.81 22.44
C ASN A 126 -1.19 -13.40 21.78
N GLY A 127 -1.21 -13.31 20.44
CA GLY A 127 -1.27 -12.04 19.72
C GLY A 127 -0.08 -11.12 20.00
N ASN A 128 1.09 -11.68 20.33
CA ASN A 128 2.31 -10.92 20.44
C ASN A 128 2.77 -10.47 19.05
N VAL A 129 3.38 -9.29 19.00
CA VAL A 129 4.13 -8.81 17.84
C VAL A 129 5.55 -9.35 17.91
N LEU A 130 5.94 -10.10 16.90
CA LEU A 130 7.24 -10.72 16.83
C LEU A 130 8.10 -10.08 15.74
N VAL A 131 9.42 -10.13 15.97
CA VAL A 131 10.40 -9.74 14.96
C VAL A 131 11.37 -10.89 14.76
N ALA A 132 11.61 -11.21 13.51
CA ALA A 132 12.64 -12.15 13.09
C ALA A 132 13.60 -11.51 12.10
N VAL A 133 14.80 -12.06 11.98
CA VAL A 133 15.82 -11.59 11.05
C VAL A 133 16.43 -12.76 10.29
N SER A 134 16.67 -12.56 9.01
CA SER A 134 17.47 -13.40 8.16
C SER A 134 18.77 -12.69 7.79
N THR A 135 19.88 -13.42 7.80
CA THR A 135 21.20 -12.94 7.38
C THR A 135 21.76 -13.72 6.19
N ASP A 136 20.94 -14.55 5.56
CA ASP A 136 21.30 -15.47 4.48
C ASP A 136 20.40 -15.31 3.24
N GLY A 137 19.85 -14.11 3.05
CA GLY A 137 19.07 -13.80 1.86
C GLY A 137 17.60 -14.22 1.92
N GLY A 138 17.06 -14.44 3.12
CA GLY A 138 15.69 -14.93 3.33
C GLY A 138 15.59 -16.44 3.47
N LEU A 139 16.72 -17.19 3.43
CA LEU A 139 16.68 -18.65 3.49
C LEU A 139 16.38 -19.20 4.89
N THR A 140 16.80 -18.49 5.94
CA THR A 140 16.45 -18.85 7.32
C THR A 140 16.18 -17.61 8.17
N PHE A 141 15.28 -17.75 9.15
CA PHE A 141 14.93 -16.68 10.07
C PHE A 141 15.19 -17.07 11.52
N SER A 142 15.68 -16.12 12.30
CA SER A 142 15.83 -16.23 13.74
C SER A 142 14.95 -15.20 14.44
N LYS A 143 14.09 -15.64 15.37
CA LYS A 143 13.30 -14.73 16.21
C LYS A 143 14.22 -13.92 17.11
N VAL A 144 14.08 -12.58 17.11
CA VAL A 144 14.94 -11.64 17.83
C VAL A 144 14.18 -10.73 18.79
N ALA A 145 12.87 -10.56 18.60
CA ALA A 145 12.01 -9.88 19.56
C ALA A 145 10.66 -10.61 19.69
N ASP A 146 10.07 -10.47 20.86
CA ASP A 146 8.76 -11.03 21.22
C ASP A 146 8.11 -10.01 22.16
N VAL A 147 7.31 -9.13 21.54
CA VAL A 147 6.74 -7.98 22.25
C VAL A 147 5.31 -8.30 22.63
N VAL A 148 5.07 -8.34 23.93
CA VAL A 148 3.71 -8.43 24.48
C VAL A 148 3.11 -7.03 24.46
N PRO A 149 2.08 -6.76 23.64
CA PRO A 149 1.40 -5.48 23.65
C PRO A 149 0.90 -5.14 25.07
N THR A 150 1.21 -3.95 25.55
CA THR A 150 0.85 -3.52 26.90
C THR A 150 -0.08 -2.33 26.85
N THR A 151 -1.13 -2.37 27.68
CA THR A 151 -1.96 -1.18 27.89
C THR A 151 -1.15 -0.15 28.66
N PRO A 152 -0.93 1.06 28.14
CA PRO A 152 -0.23 2.11 28.87
C PRO A 152 -0.93 2.40 30.21
N THR A 153 -0.16 2.44 31.31
CA THR A 153 -0.69 2.81 32.62
C THR A 153 -1.08 4.28 32.59
N GLY A 154 -2.39 4.56 32.53
CA GLY A 154 -2.95 5.93 32.56
C GLY A 154 -3.83 6.29 31.36
N SER A 155 -3.89 5.47 30.30
CA SER A 155 -4.84 5.68 29.22
C SER A 155 -6.25 5.26 29.66
N LYS A 156 -7.10 6.23 29.98
CA LYS A 156 -8.55 6.00 30.05
C LYS A 156 -9.08 6.15 28.64
N ALA A 157 -9.69 5.11 28.11
CA ALA A 157 -10.55 5.25 26.94
C ALA A 157 -11.56 6.40 27.17
N PRO A 158 -11.86 7.22 26.15
CA PRO A 158 -12.87 8.26 26.27
C PRO A 158 -14.18 7.65 26.79
N ALA A 159 -14.77 8.27 27.82
CA ALA A 159 -16.04 7.81 28.38
C ALA A 159 -17.12 7.88 27.29
N GLY A 160 -17.61 6.73 26.84
CA GLY A 160 -18.66 6.64 25.80
C GLY A 160 -18.23 5.90 24.53
N ALA A 161 -16.96 5.61 24.33
CA ALA A 161 -16.54 4.68 23.28
C ALA A 161 -16.87 3.25 23.75
N THR A 162 -17.97 2.70 23.28
CA THR A 162 -18.11 1.24 23.23
C THR A 162 -17.13 0.75 22.17
N PRO A 163 -16.10 -0.02 22.55
CA PRO A 163 -15.28 -0.68 21.52
C PRO A 163 -16.24 -1.54 20.70
N LYS A 164 -16.58 -1.15 19.49
CA LYS A 164 -16.99 -2.12 18.50
C LYS A 164 -15.77 -3.04 18.42
N ARG A 165 -15.93 -4.29 18.84
CA ARG A 165 -14.88 -5.28 18.62
C ARG A 165 -14.60 -5.27 17.13
N LEU A 166 -13.46 -4.70 16.77
CA LEU A 166 -12.80 -5.05 15.54
C LEU A 166 -12.81 -6.58 15.51
N ARG A 167 -13.28 -7.14 14.46
CA ARG A 167 -13.21 -8.60 14.32
C ARG A 167 -11.75 -8.87 13.98
N PRO A 168 -10.94 -9.40 14.91
CA PRO A 168 -9.58 -9.78 14.54
C PRO A 168 -9.68 -10.79 13.42
N PRO A 169 -8.73 -10.82 12.49
CA PRO A 169 -8.67 -11.81 11.42
C PRO A 169 -8.70 -13.25 11.97
N SER A 170 -8.33 -13.43 13.22
CA SER A 170 -8.51 -14.70 13.92
C SER A 170 -9.69 -14.63 14.89
N ASN A 171 -10.45 -15.71 15.02
CA ASN A 171 -11.45 -15.88 16.08
C ASN A 171 -10.81 -15.98 17.49
N ASN A 172 -9.57 -15.54 17.64
CA ASN A 172 -8.81 -15.60 18.88
C ASN A 172 -9.03 -14.32 19.70
N PRO A 173 -9.78 -14.37 20.83
CA PRO A 173 -10.03 -13.21 21.68
C PRO A 173 -8.78 -12.71 22.42
N ASN A 174 -7.64 -13.37 22.25
CA ASN A 174 -6.38 -13.05 22.94
C ASN A 174 -5.37 -12.32 22.07
N ILE A 175 -5.73 -11.90 20.84
CA ILE A 175 -4.86 -11.03 20.03
C ILE A 175 -4.74 -9.70 20.75
N LEU A 176 -3.50 -9.34 21.06
CA LEU A 176 -3.15 -8.13 21.79
C LEU A 176 -2.47 -7.08 20.90
N GLY A 177 -1.96 -7.47 19.73
CA GLY A 177 -1.38 -6.60 18.71
C GLY A 177 -2.05 -6.84 17.37
N ASP A 178 -2.03 -5.83 16.49
CA ASP A 178 -2.60 -5.88 15.14
C ASP A 178 -1.77 -5.04 14.19
N GLN A 179 -1.78 -5.42 12.92
CA GLN A 179 -1.15 -4.73 11.79
C GLN A 179 0.25 -4.17 12.11
N PRO A 180 1.23 -5.02 12.46
CA PRO A 180 2.58 -4.54 12.68
C PRO A 180 3.23 -4.14 11.36
N SER A 181 3.71 -2.90 11.26
CA SER A 181 4.52 -2.41 10.15
C SER A 181 6.00 -2.38 10.52
N ILE A 182 6.89 -2.62 9.54
CA ILE A 182 8.34 -2.62 9.77
C ILE A 182 9.07 -1.78 8.71
N SER A 183 10.00 -0.96 9.17
CA SER A 183 10.83 -0.13 8.30
C SER A 183 12.27 -0.06 8.80
N THR A 184 13.20 0.14 7.87
CA THR A 184 14.61 0.31 8.18
C THR A 184 15.11 1.69 7.79
N GLY A 185 15.97 2.23 8.63
CA GLY A 185 16.70 3.46 8.35
C GLY A 185 18.19 3.18 8.09
N PRO A 186 19.02 4.25 8.08
CA PRO A 186 20.45 4.09 7.87
C PRO A 186 21.13 3.15 8.87
N ASP A 187 20.74 3.21 10.15
CA ASP A 187 21.37 2.44 11.23
C ASP A 187 20.34 1.91 12.25
N SER A 188 19.10 1.69 11.86
CA SER A 188 18.06 1.18 12.76
C SER A 188 16.96 0.44 12.02
N VAL A 189 16.25 -0.41 12.77
CA VAL A 189 14.99 -1.05 12.37
C VAL A 189 13.91 -0.63 13.36
N TRP A 190 12.72 -0.35 12.86
CA TRP A 190 11.57 0.05 13.66
C TRP A 190 10.33 -0.75 13.28
N VAL A 191 9.51 -1.03 14.29
CA VAL A 191 8.22 -1.69 14.16
C VAL A 191 7.17 -0.83 14.85
N SER A 192 6.06 -0.55 14.16
CA SER A 192 4.85 0.00 14.75
C SER A 192 3.74 -1.05 14.75
N TYR A 193 2.75 -0.90 15.62
CA TYR A 193 1.59 -1.79 15.71
C TYR A 193 0.49 -1.15 16.54
N THR A 194 -0.74 -1.64 16.37
CA THR A 194 -1.85 -1.30 17.25
C THR A 194 -1.91 -2.25 18.43
N SER A 195 -1.97 -1.72 19.65
CA SER A 195 -2.10 -2.50 20.88
C SER A 195 -3.53 -2.55 21.38
N PHE A 196 -4.09 -3.76 21.51
CA PHE A 196 -5.41 -4.00 22.05
C PHE A 196 -5.39 -4.33 23.57
N PRO A 197 -6.49 -4.13 24.31
CA PRO A 197 -7.80 -3.63 23.84
C PRO A 197 -7.92 -2.10 23.82
N SER A 198 -6.84 -1.36 24.01
CA SER A 198 -6.87 0.10 24.13
C SER A 198 -6.72 0.82 22.80
N THR A 199 -6.55 0.11 21.69
CA THR A 199 -6.31 0.66 20.35
C THR A 199 -5.29 1.81 20.37
N VAL A 200 -4.13 1.55 20.96
CA VAL A 200 -3.02 2.49 21.04
C VAL A 200 -1.97 2.11 20.02
N VAL A 201 -1.58 3.05 19.18
CA VAL A 201 -0.44 2.86 18.30
C VAL A 201 0.85 2.95 19.12
N GLN A 202 1.69 1.94 18.99
CA GLN A 202 2.98 1.83 19.65
C GLN A 202 4.07 1.53 18.62
N ALA A 203 5.30 1.96 18.93
CA ALA A 203 6.46 1.62 18.12
C ALA A 203 7.67 1.30 19.00
N PHE A 204 8.55 0.46 18.46
CA PHE A 204 9.80 0.08 19.10
C PHE A 204 10.86 -0.22 18.04
N GLY A 205 12.13 -0.11 18.38
CA GLY A 205 13.20 -0.29 17.40
C GLY A 205 14.50 -0.76 18.01
N ALA A 206 15.48 -1.04 17.16
CA ALA A 206 16.83 -1.43 17.54
C ALA A 206 17.88 -0.78 16.64
N ASP A 207 19.08 -0.49 17.19
CA ASP A 207 20.24 -0.11 16.38
C ASP A 207 20.70 -1.29 15.53
N VAL A 208 21.12 -1.02 14.29
CA VAL A 208 21.71 -2.00 13.39
C VAL A 208 23.08 -1.50 12.96
N THR A 209 24.12 -2.31 13.15
CA THR A 209 25.52 -1.90 12.92
C THR A 209 26.25 -2.77 11.89
N GLY A 210 25.63 -3.85 11.42
CA GLY A 210 26.21 -4.76 10.45
C GLY A 210 25.33 -5.96 10.18
N LEU A 211 25.77 -6.84 9.28
CA LEU A 211 25.09 -8.10 9.00
C LEU A 211 25.05 -8.98 10.26
N GLY A 212 23.86 -9.27 10.76
CA GLY A 212 23.63 -10.00 12.00
C GLY A 212 24.08 -9.24 13.26
N GLN A 213 24.36 -7.94 13.16
CA GLN A 213 24.83 -7.12 14.27
C GLN A 213 23.81 -6.01 14.58
N PHE A 214 23.08 -6.18 15.66
CA PHE A 214 22.04 -5.24 16.11
C PHE A 214 21.97 -5.20 17.64
N GLY A 215 21.44 -4.10 18.18
CA GLY A 215 21.22 -3.90 19.60
C GLY A 215 19.96 -4.62 20.10
N SER A 216 19.68 -4.47 21.39
CA SER A 216 18.40 -4.89 21.95
C SER A 216 17.30 -3.96 21.49
N PHE A 217 16.14 -4.51 21.19
CA PHE A 217 14.96 -3.70 20.91
C PHE A 217 14.54 -2.87 22.12
N SER A 218 14.14 -1.63 21.87
CA SER A 218 13.62 -0.72 22.90
C SER A 218 12.31 -1.25 23.48
N ALA A 219 11.90 -0.73 24.62
CA ALA A 219 10.52 -0.90 25.07
C ALA A 219 9.57 -0.15 24.11
N PRO A 220 8.34 -0.67 23.88
CA PRO A 220 7.37 0.02 23.06
C PRO A 220 7.02 1.41 23.59
N GLU A 221 7.03 2.40 22.72
CA GLU A 221 6.58 3.76 22.96
C GLU A 221 5.20 3.98 22.39
N SER A 222 4.32 4.65 23.15
CA SER A 222 2.96 4.95 22.70
C SER A 222 2.92 6.30 21.97
N VAL A 223 2.26 6.33 20.83
CA VAL A 223 1.94 7.58 20.14
C VAL A 223 0.93 8.37 20.97
N PRO A 224 1.20 9.65 21.33
CA PRO A 224 0.28 10.47 22.10
C PRO A 224 -1.12 10.54 21.47
N THR A 225 -2.15 10.54 22.28
CA THR A 225 -3.57 10.69 21.89
C THR A 225 -4.12 9.64 20.91
N SER A 226 -3.35 8.60 20.52
CA SER A 226 -3.85 7.51 19.68
C SER A 226 -4.79 6.56 20.43
N ALA A 227 -4.72 6.55 21.77
CA ALA A 227 -5.51 5.64 22.62
C ALA A 227 -7.02 5.71 22.36
N GLY A 228 -7.60 4.55 22.11
CA GLY A 228 -9.04 4.36 21.87
C GLY A 228 -9.50 4.65 20.45
N ARG A 229 -8.57 4.88 19.49
CA ARG A 229 -8.93 5.26 18.12
C ARG A 229 -7.88 5.03 17.06
N GLY A 230 -6.64 4.71 17.38
CA GLY A 230 -5.58 4.58 16.39
C GLY A 230 -5.44 3.15 15.90
N ASP A 231 -5.50 2.96 14.59
CA ASP A 231 -5.26 1.69 13.91
C ASP A 231 -4.82 1.92 12.46
N TYR A 232 -4.57 0.84 11.70
CA TYR A 232 -4.24 0.88 10.27
C TYR A 232 -3.10 1.84 9.97
N GLY A 233 -1.92 1.54 10.50
CA GLY A 233 -0.79 2.45 10.43
C GLY A 233 0.46 1.84 9.85
N ASP A 234 1.33 2.72 9.37
CA ASP A 234 2.63 2.39 8.79
C ASP A 234 3.75 3.12 9.52
N THR A 235 4.99 2.69 9.28
CA THR A 235 6.18 3.32 9.84
C THR A 235 7.24 3.61 8.79
N ALA A 236 7.93 4.74 8.92
CA ALA A 236 9.07 5.09 8.08
C ALA A 236 10.20 5.70 8.90
N VAL A 237 11.44 5.42 8.51
CA VAL A 237 12.64 5.94 9.19
C VAL A 237 13.36 6.94 8.30
N GLY A 238 13.63 8.12 8.84
CA GLY A 238 14.28 9.20 8.13
C GLY A 238 15.81 9.14 8.16
N PRO A 239 16.49 10.05 7.42
CA PRO A 239 17.93 10.03 7.20
C PRO A 239 18.78 10.21 8.45
N ASP A 240 18.25 10.87 9.48
CA ASP A 240 18.96 11.12 10.74
C ASP A 240 18.54 10.17 11.86
N GLY A 241 17.79 9.10 11.52
CA GLY A 241 17.31 8.08 12.44
C GLY A 241 16.01 8.46 13.18
N GLN A 242 15.35 9.56 12.79
CA GLN A 242 14.02 9.88 13.25
C GLN A 242 13.01 8.85 12.70
N VAL A 243 11.94 8.58 13.42
CA VAL A 243 10.90 7.65 12.99
C VAL A 243 9.55 8.35 12.95
N MET A 244 8.79 8.11 11.90
CA MET A 244 7.41 8.53 11.75
C MET A 244 6.51 7.32 11.78
N VAL A 245 5.36 7.45 12.41
CA VAL A 245 4.24 6.51 12.30
C VAL A 245 3.03 7.26 11.78
N THR A 246 2.19 6.57 11.02
CA THR A 246 0.84 7.04 10.66
C THR A 246 -0.20 6.15 11.30
N TYR A 247 -1.43 6.65 11.42
CA TYR A 247 -2.57 5.85 11.83
C TYR A 247 -3.87 6.53 11.41
N GLN A 248 -4.91 5.73 11.25
CA GLN A 248 -6.28 6.16 11.01
C GLN A 248 -7.06 6.16 12.31
N ASP A 249 -7.95 7.12 12.54
CA ASP A 249 -8.86 7.05 13.66
C ASP A 249 -10.13 6.24 13.29
N GLN A 250 -10.45 5.27 14.16
CA GLN A 250 -11.54 4.34 13.94
C GLN A 250 -12.88 4.77 14.53
N THR A 251 -13.12 6.04 14.68
CA THR A 251 -14.36 6.51 15.36
C THR A 251 -15.62 6.07 14.61
N ASN A 252 -15.51 5.76 13.32
CA ASN A 252 -16.62 5.31 12.47
C ASN A 252 -16.27 3.99 11.80
N GLY A 253 -17.16 3.02 11.78
CA GLY A 253 -16.98 1.76 11.07
C GLY A 253 -16.94 1.95 9.56
N GLN A 254 -17.93 2.65 9.00
CA GLN A 254 -17.98 3.16 7.63
C GLN A 254 -17.97 4.68 7.67
N GLY A 255 -17.36 5.29 6.68
CA GLY A 255 -17.34 6.72 6.41
C GLY A 255 -16.65 7.60 7.44
N GLY A 256 -16.00 8.60 6.97
CA GLY A 256 -15.46 9.73 7.71
C GLY A 256 -14.43 9.40 8.79
N SER A 257 -13.16 9.28 8.43
CA SER A 257 -12.03 9.12 9.35
C SER A 257 -10.99 10.23 9.20
N HIS A 258 -10.01 10.22 10.09
CA HIS A 258 -8.85 11.09 10.02
C HIS A 258 -7.59 10.28 10.04
N ILE A 259 -6.65 10.66 9.21
CA ILE A 259 -5.32 10.08 9.15
C ILE A 259 -4.35 11.04 9.82
N TYR A 260 -3.56 10.53 10.75
CA TYR A 260 -2.59 11.28 11.52
C TYR A 260 -1.18 10.73 11.31
N THR A 261 -0.19 11.61 11.50
CA THR A 261 1.23 11.24 11.60
C THR A 261 1.80 11.74 12.90
N ALA A 262 2.75 11.00 13.48
CA ALA A 262 3.52 11.41 14.64
C ALA A 262 4.99 11.05 14.42
N VAL A 263 5.90 11.88 14.91
CA VAL A 263 7.35 11.72 14.70
C VAL A 263 8.07 11.66 16.04
N ASP A 264 8.92 10.65 16.24
CA ASP A 264 10.01 10.75 17.17
C ASP A 264 11.26 11.26 16.43
N ALA A 265 11.59 12.52 16.65
CA ALA A 265 12.73 13.18 16.03
C ALA A 265 14.08 12.69 16.58
N ASN A 266 14.08 11.98 17.68
CA ASN A 266 15.29 11.46 18.33
C ASN A 266 15.55 9.98 18.02
N GLY A 267 14.52 9.25 17.51
CA GLY A 267 14.59 7.83 17.26
C GLY A 267 14.96 7.05 18.52
N LEU A 268 15.96 6.18 18.44
CA LEU A 268 16.39 5.35 19.58
C LEU A 268 17.04 6.13 20.75
N ARG A 269 17.26 7.44 20.59
CA ARG A 269 17.73 8.32 21.69
C ARG A 269 16.54 8.78 22.53
N PRO A 270 16.75 9.14 23.83
CA PRO A 270 15.64 9.60 24.66
C PRO A 270 14.85 10.76 24.04
N GLY A 271 13.55 10.61 23.98
CA GLY A 271 12.64 11.59 23.38
C GLY A 271 11.20 11.11 23.48
N GLY A 272 10.69 10.61 22.41
CA GLY A 272 9.35 10.10 22.24
C GLY A 272 8.59 10.81 21.12
N PHE A 273 7.48 10.22 20.73
CA PHE A 273 6.65 10.76 19.67
C PHE A 273 6.06 12.13 20.00
N SER A 274 6.05 13.00 19.02
CA SER A 274 5.35 14.28 19.04
C SER A 274 3.83 14.09 19.17
N ASP A 275 3.13 15.18 19.51
CA ASP A 275 1.67 15.21 19.30
C ASP A 275 1.37 14.97 17.81
N PRO A 276 0.35 14.17 17.49
CA PRO A 276 0.01 13.84 16.11
C PRO A 276 -0.41 15.07 15.29
N VAL A 277 0.05 15.09 14.04
CA VAL A 277 -0.35 16.07 13.03
C VAL A 277 -1.41 15.43 12.12
N LEU A 278 -2.48 16.15 11.82
CA LEU A 278 -3.49 15.71 10.87
C LEU A 278 -2.88 15.71 9.45
N LEU A 279 -2.72 14.53 8.87
CA LEU A 279 -2.31 14.36 7.48
C LEU A 279 -3.49 14.63 6.53
N ALA A 280 -4.58 13.90 6.71
CA ALA A 280 -5.74 13.98 5.84
C ALA A 280 -7.05 13.68 6.57
N ARG A 281 -8.15 14.04 5.92
CA ARG A 281 -9.51 13.56 6.23
C ARG A 281 -9.92 12.65 5.10
N SER A 282 -10.27 11.41 5.42
CA SER A 282 -10.79 10.46 4.46
C SER A 282 -12.29 10.27 4.67
N ALA A 283 -13.03 9.98 3.62
CA ALA A 283 -14.40 9.49 3.73
C ALA A 283 -14.44 7.96 3.90
N VAL A 284 -13.30 7.28 3.71
CA VAL A 284 -13.15 5.85 4.00
C VAL A 284 -13.03 5.64 5.51
N GLY A 285 -13.87 4.77 6.06
CA GLY A 285 -13.85 4.38 7.46
C GLY A 285 -12.80 3.32 7.79
N GLY A 286 -12.86 2.77 8.99
CA GLY A 286 -11.99 1.64 9.37
C GLY A 286 -12.55 0.28 8.93
N PHE A 287 -13.76 0.23 8.38
CA PHE A 287 -14.41 -0.95 7.79
C PHE A 287 -15.37 -0.46 6.71
N ASP A 288 -14.85 -0.12 5.57
CA ASP A 288 -15.61 0.42 4.46
C ASP A 288 -15.74 -0.66 3.37
N TYR A 289 -16.97 -1.11 3.11
CA TYR A 289 -17.22 -2.19 2.17
C TYR A 289 -17.37 -1.64 0.76
N ILE A 290 -16.63 -2.18 -0.18
CA ILE A 290 -16.75 -1.91 -1.60
C ILE A 290 -17.06 -3.21 -2.35
N ALA A 291 -17.55 -3.12 -3.58
CA ALA A 291 -17.95 -4.32 -4.34
C ALA A 291 -16.77 -5.31 -4.52
N ALA A 292 -15.54 -4.81 -4.72
CA ALA A 292 -14.34 -5.64 -4.88
C ALA A 292 -13.78 -6.22 -3.55
N GLN A 293 -14.25 -5.74 -2.39
CA GLN A 293 -13.88 -6.21 -1.04
C GLN A 293 -15.14 -6.35 -0.16
N PRO A 294 -16.07 -7.27 -0.50
CA PRO A 294 -17.37 -7.35 0.17
C PRO A 294 -17.33 -8.03 1.54
N ASP A 295 -16.35 -8.87 1.81
CA ASP A 295 -16.23 -9.63 3.05
C ASP A 295 -15.22 -9.02 4.01
N ARG A 296 -14.08 -8.53 3.50
CA ARG A 296 -13.01 -7.96 4.31
C ARG A 296 -13.18 -6.46 4.55
N SER A 297 -13.77 -5.72 3.64
CA SER A 297 -13.79 -4.25 3.58
C SER A 297 -12.42 -3.64 3.21
N ILE A 298 -12.39 -2.33 3.09
CA ILE A 298 -11.16 -1.52 3.04
C ILE A 298 -11.12 -0.56 4.21
N ASP A 299 -9.96 0.02 4.44
CA ASP A 299 -9.76 1.22 5.24
C ASP A 299 -8.92 2.24 4.44
N ALA A 300 -8.63 3.40 5.03
CA ALA A 300 -7.86 4.42 4.33
C ALA A 300 -6.38 4.08 4.23
N GLU A 301 -5.88 3.24 5.08
CA GLU A 301 -4.53 2.71 5.22
C GLU A 301 -3.41 3.57 4.63
N ALA A 302 -3.01 4.59 5.37
CA ALA A 302 -1.97 5.49 4.89
C ALA A 302 -0.60 4.84 5.00
N ASN A 303 0.05 4.64 3.86
CA ASN A 303 1.42 4.16 3.78
C ASN A 303 2.42 5.32 3.67
N LEU A 304 3.63 5.10 4.17
CA LEU A 304 4.72 6.06 4.25
C LEU A 304 5.96 5.59 3.48
N ALA A 305 6.67 6.54 2.90
CA ALA A 305 8.04 6.34 2.46
C ALA A 305 8.88 7.57 2.82
N TRP A 306 10.08 7.37 3.39
CA TRP A 306 10.97 8.48 3.76
C TRP A 306 12.26 8.42 2.97
N ASP A 307 12.59 9.51 2.28
CA ASP A 307 13.78 9.59 1.44
C ASP A 307 15.04 9.78 2.33
N HIS A 308 15.89 8.77 2.33
CA HIS A 308 17.23 8.81 2.90
C HIS A 308 18.31 8.45 1.86
N SER A 309 17.99 8.66 0.57
CA SER A 309 18.87 8.38 -0.58
C SER A 309 20.13 9.25 -0.62
N GLY A 310 20.13 10.39 0.08
CA GLY A 310 21.15 11.43 -0.08
C GLY A 310 21.00 12.25 -1.34
N GLY A 311 19.91 12.05 -2.11
CA GLY A 311 19.58 12.78 -3.33
C GLY A 311 18.97 14.18 -3.08
N PRO A 312 18.42 14.80 -4.14
CA PRO A 312 17.87 16.18 -4.07
C PRO A 312 16.69 16.32 -3.09
N HIS A 313 15.97 15.25 -2.82
CA HIS A 313 14.79 15.22 -1.94
C HIS A 313 15.05 14.48 -0.62
N ASN A 314 16.32 14.25 -0.29
CA ASN A 314 16.70 13.61 0.97
C ASN A 314 16.05 14.28 2.19
N GLY A 315 15.36 13.53 3.01
CA GLY A 315 14.58 14.02 4.16
C GLY A 315 13.11 14.27 3.85
N ARG A 316 12.67 14.21 2.59
CA ARG A 316 11.25 14.28 2.22
C ARG A 316 10.54 13.00 2.63
N VAL A 317 9.40 13.13 3.25
CA VAL A 317 8.50 12.02 3.55
C VAL A 317 7.27 12.08 2.66
N TYR A 318 6.86 10.94 2.15
CA TYR A 318 5.72 10.75 1.26
C TYR A 318 4.64 9.96 1.99
N ALA A 319 3.38 10.29 1.72
CA ALA A 319 2.22 9.56 2.24
C ALA A 319 1.20 9.35 1.12
N ILE A 320 0.60 8.16 1.12
CA ILE A 320 -0.52 7.78 0.24
C ILE A 320 -1.65 7.23 1.09
N TRP A 321 -2.87 7.29 0.58
CA TRP A 321 -4.06 6.69 1.24
C TRP A 321 -5.20 6.52 0.25
N THR A 322 -6.18 5.72 0.64
CA THR A 322 -7.46 5.58 -0.07
C THR A 322 -8.44 6.65 0.40
N GLN A 323 -9.09 7.32 -0.53
CA GLN A 323 -10.10 8.34 -0.33
C GLN A 323 -11.36 8.00 -1.10
N GLU A 324 -12.51 8.10 -0.45
CA GLU A 324 -13.80 7.96 -1.10
C GLU A 324 -14.45 9.32 -1.41
N SER A 325 -15.17 9.43 -2.55
CA SER A 325 -15.90 10.64 -2.91
C SER A 325 -17.02 10.39 -3.93
N PRO A 326 -18.28 10.69 -3.60
CA PRO A 326 -18.77 11.11 -2.30
C PRO A 326 -18.76 9.98 -1.25
N ASN A 327 -18.91 10.31 0.02
CA ASN A 327 -18.99 9.34 1.11
C ASN A 327 -20.04 8.25 0.83
N GLU A 328 -19.71 6.98 1.11
CA GLU A 328 -20.55 5.77 0.87
C GLU A 328 -20.94 5.59 -0.61
N SER A 329 -20.01 5.80 -1.52
CA SER A 329 -20.25 5.74 -2.98
C SER A 329 -19.52 4.61 -3.70
N ASP A 330 -18.68 3.86 -3.04
CA ASP A 330 -17.71 2.90 -3.64
C ASP A 330 -16.79 3.54 -4.71
N ASN A 331 -16.78 4.87 -4.82
CA ASN A 331 -15.90 5.61 -5.70
C ASN A 331 -14.66 6.04 -4.94
N THR A 332 -13.73 5.13 -4.80
CA THR A 332 -12.49 5.38 -4.09
C THR A 332 -11.34 5.75 -5.03
N ASP A 333 -10.47 6.63 -4.57
CA ASP A 333 -9.32 7.19 -5.28
C ASP A 333 -8.05 7.06 -4.44
N ILE A 334 -6.89 6.98 -5.09
CA ILE A 334 -5.59 6.99 -4.42
C ILE A 334 -5.06 8.41 -4.33
N MET A 335 -4.81 8.85 -3.10
CA MET A 335 -4.33 10.19 -2.79
C MET A 335 -2.87 10.16 -2.35
N PHE A 336 -2.18 11.29 -2.56
CA PHE A 336 -0.76 11.47 -2.27
C PHE A 336 -0.48 12.86 -1.70
N GLN A 337 0.43 12.94 -0.74
CA GLN A 337 1.03 14.17 -0.23
C GLN A 337 2.51 13.92 0.10
N TYR A 338 3.29 15.00 0.22
CA TYR A 338 4.62 14.93 0.80
C TYR A 338 4.88 16.08 1.77
N SER A 339 5.89 15.89 2.61
CA SER A 339 6.38 16.86 3.58
C SER A 339 7.90 17.01 3.47
N ASP A 340 8.40 18.26 3.51
CA ASP A 340 9.82 18.60 3.54
C ASP A 340 10.30 18.95 4.96
N ASP A 341 9.43 18.87 5.96
CA ASP A 341 9.70 19.27 7.35
C ASP A 341 9.34 18.18 8.37
N ALA A 342 9.59 16.91 7.97
CA ALA A 342 9.35 15.72 8.80
C ALA A 342 7.89 15.64 9.32
N GLY A 343 6.91 15.95 8.45
CA GLY A 343 5.48 15.83 8.77
C GLY A 343 4.88 16.97 9.55
N ALA A 344 5.64 18.05 9.82
CA ALA A 344 5.09 19.23 10.49
C ALA A 344 4.07 19.94 9.61
N THR A 345 4.29 19.96 8.30
CA THR A 345 3.33 20.42 7.27
C THR A 345 3.32 19.51 6.07
N TRP A 346 2.18 19.40 5.41
CA TRP A 346 1.98 18.57 4.23
C TRP A 346 1.52 19.41 3.03
N THR A 347 1.91 19.02 1.83
CA THR A 347 1.40 19.63 0.59
C THR A 347 -0.11 19.45 0.46
N ALA A 348 -0.75 20.12 -0.49
CA ALA A 348 -2.13 19.79 -0.84
C ALA A 348 -2.21 18.37 -1.41
N PRO A 349 -3.29 17.61 -1.13
CA PRO A 349 -3.43 16.26 -1.66
C PRO A 349 -3.58 16.26 -3.19
N VAL A 350 -2.97 15.25 -3.83
CA VAL A 350 -3.05 15.01 -5.28
C VAL A 350 -3.60 13.61 -5.48
N ARG A 351 -4.58 13.46 -6.39
CA ARG A 351 -5.08 12.16 -6.83
C ARG A 351 -4.09 11.54 -7.82
N LEU A 352 -3.69 10.30 -7.58
CA LEU A 352 -2.72 9.58 -8.41
C LEU A 352 -3.37 8.79 -9.56
N ASN A 353 -4.52 8.17 -9.33
CA ASN A 353 -5.24 7.52 -10.42
C ASN A 353 -5.77 8.56 -11.41
N ASP A 354 -5.56 8.31 -12.72
CA ASP A 354 -5.86 9.24 -13.80
C ASP A 354 -7.13 8.88 -14.58
N ASP A 355 -7.86 7.87 -14.15
CA ASP A 355 -9.14 7.48 -14.73
C ASP A 355 -10.24 8.50 -14.42
N HIS A 356 -11.40 8.35 -15.10
CA HIS A 356 -12.58 9.19 -14.95
C HIS A 356 -13.84 8.37 -14.67
N THR A 357 -13.67 7.14 -14.20
CA THR A 357 -14.76 6.26 -13.81
C THR A 357 -15.22 6.58 -12.38
N ALA A 358 -16.27 5.95 -11.94
CA ALA A 358 -16.70 5.95 -10.54
C ALA A 358 -16.41 4.59 -9.88
N ASN A 359 -15.48 3.84 -10.46
CA ASN A 359 -15.08 2.53 -9.96
C ASN A 359 -13.95 2.69 -8.93
N SER A 360 -13.80 1.71 -8.08
CA SER A 360 -12.88 1.75 -6.93
C SER A 360 -11.40 1.65 -7.33
N GLN A 361 -10.56 2.43 -6.65
CA GLN A 361 -9.12 2.24 -6.51
C GLN A 361 -8.81 2.17 -5.01
N PHE A 362 -8.11 1.15 -4.57
CA PHE A 362 -7.94 0.85 -3.15
C PHE A 362 -6.63 0.11 -2.86
N MET A 363 -6.31 -0.02 -1.58
CA MET A 363 -5.11 -0.70 -1.06
C MET A 363 -3.83 -0.28 -1.79
N PRO A 364 -3.44 1.01 -1.69
CA PRO A 364 -2.23 1.48 -2.35
C PRO A 364 -0.96 1.03 -1.63
N ALA A 365 0.09 0.75 -2.38
CA ALA A 365 1.43 0.51 -1.88
C ALA A 365 2.42 1.52 -2.44
N ILE A 366 3.24 2.14 -1.59
CA ILE A 366 4.30 3.05 -1.98
C ILE A 366 5.67 2.42 -1.75
N ALA A 367 6.57 2.60 -2.70
CA ALA A 367 7.97 2.24 -2.53
C ALA A 367 8.89 3.33 -3.07
N LEU A 368 10.03 3.51 -2.41
CA LEU A 368 11.05 4.48 -2.76
C LEU A 368 12.36 3.76 -3.08
N ASP A 369 12.91 4.04 -4.24
CA ASP A 369 14.26 3.60 -4.59
C ASP A 369 15.29 4.46 -3.86
N GLN A 370 15.83 3.96 -2.77
CA GLN A 370 16.83 4.68 -1.98
C GLN A 370 18.17 4.88 -2.73
N SER A 371 18.34 4.29 -3.91
CA SER A 371 19.52 4.53 -4.76
C SER A 371 19.36 5.75 -5.69
N THR A 372 18.13 6.18 -5.96
CA THR A 372 17.82 7.28 -6.89
C THR A 372 16.98 8.40 -6.27
N GLY A 373 16.14 8.10 -5.28
CA GLY A 373 15.10 8.98 -4.73
C GLY A 373 13.80 8.96 -5.54
N ASP A 374 13.66 8.03 -6.49
CA ASP A 374 12.44 7.87 -7.28
C ASP A 374 11.35 7.17 -6.43
N VAL A 375 10.10 7.56 -6.64
CA VAL A 375 8.93 7.04 -5.94
C VAL A 375 8.04 6.28 -6.91
N ALA A 376 7.53 5.12 -6.53
CA ALA A 376 6.53 4.38 -7.28
C ALA A 376 5.36 4.00 -6.36
N VAL A 377 4.16 3.97 -6.94
CA VAL A 377 2.90 3.62 -6.24
C VAL A 377 2.12 2.65 -7.11
N SER A 378 1.59 1.60 -6.51
CA SER A 378 0.66 0.64 -7.13
C SER A 378 -0.61 0.53 -6.30
N TRP A 379 -1.69 0.05 -6.91
CA TRP A 379 -2.99 -0.14 -6.26
C TRP A 379 -3.86 -1.12 -7.01
N TYR A 380 -4.86 -1.67 -6.34
CA TYR A 380 -5.97 -2.38 -6.97
C TYR A 380 -6.92 -1.37 -7.63
N ASP A 381 -7.39 -1.68 -8.84
CA ASP A 381 -8.10 -0.73 -9.71
C ASP A 381 -9.18 -1.40 -10.54
N CYS A 382 -10.42 -1.03 -10.31
CA CYS A 382 -11.60 -1.54 -11.01
C CYS A 382 -12.02 -0.68 -12.21
N ARG A 383 -11.18 0.28 -12.68
CA ARG A 383 -11.54 1.22 -13.78
C ARG A 383 -12.05 0.58 -15.06
N ASN A 384 -11.66 -0.64 -15.35
CA ASN A 384 -12.03 -1.37 -16.57
C ASN A 384 -13.25 -2.27 -16.40
N ASP A 385 -13.74 -2.41 -15.18
CA ASP A 385 -14.91 -3.20 -14.85
C ASP A 385 -16.19 -2.36 -14.90
N LEU A 386 -16.87 -2.41 -16.04
CA LEU A 386 -18.08 -1.64 -16.32
C LEU A 386 -19.36 -2.51 -16.26
N GLY A 387 -19.24 -3.77 -15.85
CA GLY A 387 -20.35 -4.72 -15.84
C GLY A 387 -20.92 -5.03 -17.24
N ALA A 388 -20.09 -4.94 -18.28
CA ALA A 388 -20.52 -5.08 -19.67
C ALA A 388 -19.77 -6.18 -20.44
N GLY A 389 -18.95 -6.96 -19.74
CA GLY A 389 -18.03 -7.93 -20.29
C GLY A 389 -16.81 -7.28 -20.96
N GLY A 390 -15.78 -8.05 -21.18
CA GLY A 390 -14.54 -7.61 -21.80
C GLY A 390 -13.30 -7.93 -20.96
N SER A 391 -12.18 -7.28 -21.25
CA SER A 391 -10.89 -7.62 -20.63
C SER A 391 -10.71 -7.09 -19.19
N GLY A 392 -11.69 -6.44 -18.64
CA GLY A 392 -11.67 -5.89 -17.28
C GLY A 392 -12.87 -6.32 -16.46
N ASP A 393 -13.66 -7.28 -16.95
CA ASP A 393 -14.93 -7.69 -16.36
C ASP A 393 -15.09 -9.20 -16.57
N THR A 394 -15.13 -9.99 -15.52
CA THR A 394 -15.11 -11.45 -15.56
C THR A 394 -16.52 -12.06 -15.52
N ASP A 395 -17.51 -11.35 -14.97
CA ASP A 395 -18.83 -11.91 -14.66
C ASP A 395 -20.04 -11.05 -15.05
N GLY A 396 -19.82 -9.76 -15.40
CA GLY A 396 -20.86 -8.80 -15.76
C GLY A 396 -21.45 -8.05 -14.58
N VAL A 397 -20.84 -8.13 -13.40
CA VAL A 397 -21.13 -7.30 -12.23
C VAL A 397 -20.14 -6.14 -12.23
N PRO A 398 -20.56 -4.87 -12.14
CA PRO A 398 -19.62 -3.76 -12.20
C PRO A 398 -18.91 -3.51 -10.87
N ASN A 399 -17.64 -3.09 -10.97
CA ASN A 399 -16.83 -2.58 -9.87
C ASN A 399 -16.39 -3.63 -8.82
N ASP A 400 -16.40 -4.91 -9.17
CA ASP A 400 -15.91 -6.01 -8.30
C ASP A 400 -14.69 -6.74 -8.87
N ASP A 401 -14.37 -6.50 -10.13
CA ASP A 401 -13.18 -7.01 -10.80
C ASP A 401 -12.02 -6.02 -10.75
N ALA A 402 -10.86 -6.48 -10.33
CA ALA A 402 -9.69 -5.64 -10.16
C ALA A 402 -8.52 -6.00 -11.10
N GLN A 403 -7.66 -5.03 -11.29
CA GLN A 403 -6.36 -5.11 -11.95
C GLN A 403 -5.35 -4.31 -11.14
N ILE A 404 -4.05 -4.62 -11.22
CA ILE A 404 -3.03 -3.77 -10.64
C ILE A 404 -2.60 -2.68 -11.62
N TRP A 405 -2.69 -1.45 -11.16
CA TRP A 405 -2.19 -0.26 -11.84
C TRP A 405 -1.11 0.43 -11.01
N ALA A 406 -0.28 1.21 -11.68
CA ALA A 406 0.83 1.92 -11.03
C ALA A 406 1.13 3.26 -11.70
N THR A 407 1.85 4.08 -10.96
CA THR A 407 2.50 5.31 -11.44
C THR A 407 3.83 5.49 -10.75
N TYR A 408 4.65 6.45 -11.21
CA TYR A 408 5.92 6.79 -10.58
C TYR A 408 6.27 8.27 -10.76
N SER A 409 7.14 8.75 -9.89
CA SER A 409 7.73 10.08 -9.93
C SER A 409 9.26 9.99 -9.85
N ILE A 410 9.94 10.75 -10.70
CA ILE A 410 11.41 10.91 -10.71
C ILE A 410 11.84 12.31 -10.28
N ASP A 411 10.93 13.12 -9.79
CA ASP A 411 11.14 14.50 -9.36
C ASP A 411 10.70 14.75 -7.91
N GLY A 412 10.69 13.68 -7.11
CA GLY A 412 10.34 13.72 -5.70
C GLY A 412 8.85 13.96 -5.43
N GLY A 413 7.96 13.43 -6.26
CA GLY A 413 6.51 13.53 -6.07
C GLY A 413 5.91 14.85 -6.55
N VAL A 414 6.66 15.68 -7.30
CA VAL A 414 6.14 16.93 -7.87
C VAL A 414 5.26 16.66 -9.08
N SER A 415 5.61 15.65 -9.87
CA SER A 415 4.79 15.14 -10.97
C SER A 415 4.86 13.62 -11.06
N PHE A 416 3.82 13.02 -11.64
CA PHE A 416 3.70 11.58 -11.81
C PHE A 416 3.52 11.24 -13.30
N ALA A 417 4.07 10.08 -13.70
CA ALA A 417 3.83 9.52 -15.02
C ALA A 417 2.34 9.14 -15.18
N SER A 418 1.89 9.03 -16.44
CA SER A 418 0.57 8.43 -16.71
C SER A 418 0.47 7.05 -16.13
N ASN A 419 -0.70 6.69 -15.61
CA ASN A 419 -0.92 5.37 -15.06
C ASN A 419 -0.73 4.27 -16.12
N PHE A 420 -0.23 3.13 -15.68
CA PHE A 420 -0.03 1.97 -16.53
C PHE A 420 -0.45 0.70 -15.80
N ARG A 421 -1.01 -0.25 -16.54
CA ARG A 421 -1.42 -1.54 -15.99
C ARG A 421 -0.20 -2.43 -15.76
N VAL A 422 -0.13 -3.06 -14.58
CA VAL A 422 0.90 -4.00 -14.17
C VAL A 422 0.42 -5.44 -14.28
N SER A 423 -0.78 -5.76 -13.81
CA SER A 423 -1.33 -7.11 -13.91
C SER A 423 -1.65 -7.48 -15.36
N ALA A 424 -1.33 -8.70 -15.76
CA ALA A 424 -1.69 -9.24 -17.09
C ALA A 424 -3.15 -9.69 -17.12
N GLY A 425 -3.65 -10.21 -15.99
CA GLY A 425 -5.02 -10.67 -15.80
C GLY A 425 -5.94 -9.63 -15.17
N THR A 426 -7.21 -9.99 -15.08
CA THR A 426 -8.25 -9.38 -14.27
C THR A 426 -8.69 -10.44 -13.28
N PHE A 427 -8.82 -10.08 -12.03
CA PHE A 427 -9.09 -10.99 -10.92
C PHE A 427 -10.24 -10.48 -10.07
N ASN A 428 -10.95 -11.42 -9.42
CA ASN A 428 -12.17 -11.19 -8.67
C ASN A 428 -12.07 -11.91 -7.33
N ALA A 429 -11.94 -11.17 -6.20
CA ALA A 429 -11.87 -11.75 -4.87
C ALA A 429 -13.18 -12.40 -4.42
N PRO A 430 -14.37 -11.85 -4.70
CA PRO A 430 -15.64 -12.52 -4.47
C PRO A 430 -15.73 -13.95 -5.01
N ASP A 431 -15.14 -14.22 -6.17
CA ASP A 431 -15.12 -15.55 -6.77
C ASP A 431 -14.17 -16.53 -6.07
N ALA A 432 -13.14 -16.02 -5.37
CA ALA A 432 -12.22 -16.84 -4.60
C ALA A 432 -12.87 -17.50 -3.37
N GLN A 433 -14.05 -17.05 -2.97
CA GLN A 433 -14.81 -17.54 -1.81
C GLN A 433 -13.99 -17.47 -0.51
N SER A 434 -13.08 -16.51 -0.42
CA SER A 434 -12.29 -16.20 0.75
C SER A 434 -12.97 -15.11 1.55
N PHE A 435 -13.11 -15.28 2.86
CA PHE A 435 -13.58 -14.19 3.72
C PHE A 435 -12.49 -13.12 4.00
N PHE A 436 -11.32 -13.28 3.40
CA PHE A 436 -10.22 -12.33 3.44
C PHE A 436 -10.19 -11.40 2.23
N ASP A 437 -10.93 -11.70 1.15
CA ASP A 437 -10.77 -11.01 -0.13
C ASP A 437 -9.26 -10.87 -0.47
N TYR A 438 -8.76 -9.65 -0.77
CA TYR A 438 -7.33 -9.38 -0.98
C TYR A 438 -6.57 -9.09 0.33
N GLY A 439 -7.22 -9.12 1.50
CA GLY A 439 -6.68 -8.72 2.79
C GLY A 439 -6.89 -7.23 3.10
N ASP A 440 -6.12 -6.71 4.06
CA ASP A 440 -6.20 -5.31 4.50
C ASP A 440 -5.20 -4.41 3.79
N TYR A 441 -4.05 -4.96 3.36
CA TYR A 441 -2.94 -4.22 2.77
C TYR A 441 -2.20 -5.04 1.71
N THR A 442 -1.40 -4.36 0.92
CA THR A 442 -0.41 -4.94 0.02
C THR A 442 0.86 -4.09 0.03
N HIS A 443 1.97 -4.66 -0.45
CA HIS A 443 3.25 -3.99 -0.44
C HIS A 443 3.90 -3.95 -1.81
N ALA A 444 4.87 -3.05 -1.95
CA ALA A 444 5.72 -2.95 -3.12
C ALA A 444 7.17 -2.72 -2.68
N ALA A 445 8.10 -3.10 -3.53
CA ALA A 445 9.52 -2.87 -3.32
C ALA A 445 10.14 -2.16 -4.53
N PHE A 446 11.05 -1.21 -4.29
CA PHE A 446 11.69 -0.45 -5.36
C PHE A 446 13.17 -0.28 -5.07
N GLN A 447 14.02 -0.80 -5.94
CA GLN A 447 15.47 -0.72 -5.80
C GLN A 447 16.16 -0.76 -7.15
N SER A 448 17.16 0.10 -7.37
CA SER A 448 17.98 0.12 -8.58
C SER A 448 17.14 0.15 -9.86
N HIS A 449 16.20 1.10 -9.94
CA HIS A 449 15.25 1.29 -11.05
C HIS A 449 14.29 0.11 -11.30
N SER A 450 14.20 -0.85 -10.38
CA SER A 450 13.33 -2.02 -10.49
C SER A 450 12.26 -1.98 -9.42
N PHE A 451 11.02 -1.73 -9.84
CA PHE A 451 9.83 -1.68 -8.99
C PHE A 451 9.10 -3.03 -9.10
N TYR A 452 8.74 -3.58 -7.95
CA TYR A 452 8.02 -4.84 -7.83
C TYR A 452 6.82 -4.64 -6.87
N PRO A 453 5.60 -4.47 -7.37
CA PRO A 453 4.40 -4.64 -6.55
C PRO A 453 4.16 -6.13 -6.28
N ALA A 454 3.57 -6.43 -5.12
CA ALA A 454 2.99 -7.74 -4.82
C ALA A 454 1.46 -7.59 -4.79
N TRP A 455 0.73 -8.64 -5.15
CA TRP A 455 -0.74 -8.62 -5.11
C TRP A 455 -1.32 -10.02 -5.14
N SER A 456 -2.52 -10.18 -4.58
CA SER A 456 -3.30 -11.43 -4.65
C SER A 456 -4.12 -11.46 -5.94
N ASP A 457 -4.07 -12.59 -6.68
CA ASP A 457 -4.59 -12.69 -8.06
C ASP A 457 -5.12 -14.10 -8.33
N ASN A 458 -6.35 -14.22 -8.77
CA ASN A 458 -6.95 -15.49 -9.20
C ASN A 458 -7.23 -15.57 -10.71
N SER A 459 -6.67 -14.64 -11.50
CA SER A 459 -6.88 -14.62 -12.97
C SER A 459 -6.24 -15.78 -13.71
N ASP A 460 -5.30 -16.49 -13.08
CA ASP A 460 -4.46 -17.53 -13.69
C ASP A 460 -3.76 -17.05 -14.98
N SER A 461 -3.39 -15.77 -15.02
CA SER A 461 -2.78 -15.14 -16.21
C SER A 461 -1.45 -15.77 -16.62
N THR A 462 -0.80 -16.51 -15.73
CA THR A 462 0.43 -17.27 -15.98
C THR A 462 0.15 -18.73 -16.35
N GLY A 463 -1.05 -19.24 -16.13
CA GLY A 463 -1.42 -20.64 -16.28
C GLY A 463 -0.79 -21.55 -15.22
N GLN A 464 -0.46 -21.00 -14.04
CA GLN A 464 0.21 -21.72 -12.97
C GLN A 464 -0.60 -21.83 -11.67
N ASN A 465 -1.73 -21.11 -11.55
CA ASN A 465 -2.62 -21.24 -10.38
C ASN A 465 -3.13 -22.69 -10.31
N PRO A 466 -2.79 -23.43 -9.24
CA PRO A 466 -3.15 -24.85 -9.13
C PRO A 466 -4.66 -25.09 -8.91
N ASP A 467 -5.40 -24.06 -8.54
CA ASP A 467 -6.84 -24.09 -8.27
C ASP A 467 -7.67 -23.66 -9.49
N GLY A 468 -7.02 -23.07 -10.50
CA GLY A 468 -7.60 -22.65 -11.78
C GLY A 468 -8.12 -21.22 -11.78
N THR A 469 -8.51 -20.77 -12.93
CA THR A 469 -8.96 -19.39 -13.19
C THR A 469 -10.16 -19.02 -12.34
N LEU A 470 -10.11 -17.85 -11.70
CA LEU A 470 -11.14 -17.27 -10.84
C LEU A 470 -11.53 -18.19 -9.66
N HIS A 471 -10.58 -18.95 -9.17
CA HIS A 471 -10.74 -19.71 -7.93
C HIS A 471 -9.96 -19.04 -6.79
N GLN A 472 -9.01 -19.73 -6.19
CA GLN A 472 -8.27 -19.23 -5.04
C GLN A 472 -7.20 -18.21 -5.48
N LEU A 473 -6.89 -17.29 -4.60
CA LEU A 473 -5.94 -16.20 -4.81
C LEU A 473 -4.51 -16.69 -4.58
N ASP A 474 -3.64 -16.50 -5.55
CA ASP A 474 -2.18 -16.71 -5.46
C ASP A 474 -1.45 -15.36 -5.32
N LEU A 475 -0.28 -15.37 -4.69
CA LEU A 475 0.61 -14.21 -4.63
C LEU A 475 1.31 -13.99 -5.97
N PHE A 476 1.06 -12.88 -6.60
CA PHE A 476 1.70 -12.44 -7.84
C PHE A 476 2.66 -11.27 -7.64
N THR A 477 3.60 -11.16 -8.57
CA THR A 477 4.47 -9.98 -8.71
C THR A 477 4.86 -9.76 -10.17
N ALA A 478 5.38 -8.57 -10.48
CA ALA A 478 5.93 -8.23 -11.78
C ALA A 478 7.10 -7.26 -11.64
N LYS A 479 8.08 -7.37 -12.54
CA LYS A 479 9.17 -6.41 -12.64
C LYS A 479 8.80 -5.25 -13.55
N VAL A 480 8.69 -4.05 -13.00
CA VAL A 480 8.58 -2.78 -13.73
C VAL A 480 9.94 -2.09 -13.72
N THR A 481 10.44 -1.68 -14.88
CA THR A 481 11.69 -0.90 -14.96
C THR A 481 11.35 0.56 -15.16
N ILE A 482 11.72 1.40 -14.21
CA ILE A 482 11.56 2.86 -14.22
C ILE A 482 12.90 3.49 -14.62
N ARG A 483 12.89 4.40 -15.61
CA ARG A 483 14.12 4.99 -16.18
C ARG A 483 14.01 6.50 -16.29
#